data_06d628633a7d2d21b0e888a05fd8efb3
#
_entry.id   06d628633a7d2d21b0e888a05fd8efb3
#
_cell.length_a   1.000
_cell.length_b   1.000
_cell.length_c   1.000
_cell.angle_alpha   90.00
_cell.angle_beta   90.00
_cell.angle_gamma   90.00
#
_symmetry.space_group_name_H-M   'P 1'
#
loop_
_entity.id
_entity.type
_entity.pdbx_description
1 polymer ?
#
loop_
_entity_poly.entity_id
_entity_poly.type
_entity_poly.pdbx_seq_one_letter_code
_entity_poly.pdbx_strand_id
1 'polypeptide(L)'
;MLNIFARASVSRFVEPMGVRLVQAGIGPDTITIIGTVGTVVAALWLYPLGYLLAGTIVITVFVLLDVVDGAVARARGSGTPWGTVLDATCDRIADGAVFAGLTWWCFVVAHDRLLAVAALLCLVSAQVISYIKARAEASGVRADGGMVERAERYIITLLGAGLTGLGVPFALDVALWMLAGLQIVTVIQRMLAVRRSVWDREVP
;
A
#
# COMPACT_ATOMS: atom_id res chain seq x y z
N MET A 1 -5.91 14.12 -9.91
CA MET A 1 -6.21 15.46 -9.36
C MET A 1 -6.39 15.48 -7.84
N LEU A 2 -6.91 14.44 -7.20
CA LEU A 2 -6.97 14.34 -5.71
C LEU A 2 -5.59 14.42 -5.03
N ASN A 3 -4.54 13.97 -5.71
CA ASN A 3 -3.17 13.90 -5.19
C ASN A 3 -2.52 15.27 -4.91
N ILE A 4 -2.92 16.34 -5.58
CA ILE A 4 -2.28 17.66 -5.43
C ILE A 4 -2.83 18.41 -4.21
N PHE A 5 -4.13 18.36 -3.98
CA PHE A 5 -4.77 19.01 -2.82
C PHE A 5 -4.50 18.25 -1.51
N ALA A 6 -4.52 16.92 -1.53
CA ALA A 6 -4.18 16.11 -0.37
C ALA A 6 -2.70 16.29 0.04
N ARG A 7 -1.77 16.35 -0.91
CA ARG A 7 -0.35 16.59 -0.62
C ARG A 7 -0.11 17.96 0.00
N ALA A 8 -0.76 19.03 -0.46
CA ALA A 8 -0.55 20.38 0.06
C ALA A 8 -1.10 20.55 1.50
N SER A 9 -2.18 19.86 1.85
CA SER A 9 -2.74 19.92 3.21
C SER A 9 -1.96 19.03 4.19
N VAL A 10 -1.55 17.85 3.74
CA VAL A 10 -0.76 16.91 4.56
C VAL A 10 0.64 17.46 4.83
N SER A 11 1.29 18.11 3.85
CA SER A 11 2.64 18.67 4.02
C SER A 11 2.70 19.70 5.15
N ARG A 12 1.69 20.54 5.32
CA ARG A 12 1.64 21.55 6.39
C ARG A 12 1.71 20.98 7.80
N PHE A 13 1.14 19.78 8.03
CA PHE A 13 1.16 19.14 9.34
C PHE A 13 2.34 18.17 9.51
N VAL A 14 2.73 17.52 8.43
CA VAL A 14 3.76 16.47 8.44
C VAL A 14 5.18 17.04 8.41
N GLU A 15 5.42 18.14 7.69
CA GLU A 15 6.74 18.78 7.63
C GLU A 15 7.29 19.25 9.00
N PRO A 16 6.49 19.96 9.86
CA PRO A 16 6.98 20.33 11.19
C PRO A 16 7.25 19.11 12.08
N MET A 17 6.49 18.02 11.90
CA MET A 17 6.70 16.77 12.62
C MET A 17 7.98 16.09 12.16
N GLY A 18 8.24 16.07 10.85
CA GLY A 18 9.48 15.56 10.26
C GLY A 18 10.73 16.28 10.81
N VAL A 19 10.69 17.62 10.88
CA VAL A 19 11.80 18.42 11.44
C VAL A 19 12.07 18.08 12.91
N ARG A 20 11.01 17.94 13.73
CA ARG A 20 11.16 17.54 15.15
C ARG A 20 11.76 16.16 15.33
N LEU A 21 11.37 15.20 14.50
CA LEU A 21 11.91 13.85 14.52
C LEU A 21 13.39 13.81 14.12
N VAL A 22 13.78 14.62 13.13
CA VAL A 22 15.20 14.81 12.77
C VAL A 22 16.00 15.38 13.95
N GLN A 23 15.46 16.39 14.64
CA GLN A 23 16.10 16.99 15.82
C GLN A 23 16.21 15.99 16.98
N ALA A 24 15.27 15.07 17.11
CA ALA A 24 15.31 13.97 18.08
C ALA A 24 16.26 12.82 17.67
N GLY A 25 16.96 12.93 16.54
CA GLY A 25 17.88 11.90 16.05
C GLY A 25 17.22 10.70 15.37
N ILE A 26 15.88 10.73 15.17
CA ILE A 26 15.15 9.62 14.56
C ILE A 26 15.30 9.69 13.04
N GLY A 27 15.82 8.61 12.44
CA GLY A 27 15.97 8.48 10.99
C GLY A 27 14.70 8.09 10.28
N PRO A 28 14.55 8.41 8.96
CA PRO A 28 13.42 7.96 8.15
C PRO A 28 13.32 6.43 8.17
N ASP A 29 14.42 5.71 8.02
CA ASP A 29 14.47 4.24 8.02
C ASP A 29 13.85 3.63 9.29
N THR A 30 14.06 4.27 10.44
CA THR A 30 13.49 3.82 11.72
C THR A 30 11.96 3.95 11.71
N ILE A 31 11.44 5.02 11.14
CA ILE A 31 9.98 5.28 11.06
C ILE A 31 9.35 4.27 10.10
N THR A 32 9.95 4.06 8.94
CA THR A 32 9.53 3.06 7.95
C THR A 32 9.47 1.65 8.58
N ILE A 33 10.51 1.25 9.30
CA ILE A 33 10.55 -0.07 9.96
C ILE A 33 9.46 -0.17 11.04
N ILE A 34 9.30 0.84 11.89
CA ILE A 34 8.27 0.84 12.95
C ILE A 34 6.86 0.79 12.32
N GLY A 35 6.60 1.59 11.29
CA GLY A 35 5.34 1.60 10.56
C GLY A 35 5.02 0.23 9.96
N THR A 36 6.01 -0.37 9.32
CA THR A 36 5.89 -1.71 8.71
C THR A 36 5.63 -2.78 9.77
N VAL A 37 6.46 -2.86 10.82
CA VAL A 37 6.29 -3.85 11.89
C VAL A 37 4.94 -3.69 12.57
N GLY A 38 4.52 -2.46 12.86
CA GLY A 38 3.21 -2.19 13.45
C GLY A 38 2.06 -2.62 12.54
N THR A 39 2.14 -2.34 11.25
CA THR A 39 1.16 -2.79 10.25
C THR A 39 1.09 -4.32 10.19
N VAL A 40 2.25 -4.99 10.11
CA VAL A 40 2.34 -6.46 10.05
C VAL A 40 1.73 -7.09 11.29
N VAL A 41 2.13 -6.64 12.47
CA VAL A 41 1.60 -7.16 13.75
C VAL A 41 0.09 -6.94 13.84
N ALA A 42 -0.38 -5.73 13.53
CA ALA A 42 -1.81 -5.43 13.58
C ALA A 42 -2.62 -6.30 12.60
N ALA A 43 -2.14 -6.44 11.35
CA ALA A 43 -2.84 -7.20 10.33
C ALA A 43 -2.88 -8.70 10.64
N LEU A 44 -1.74 -9.29 11.05
CA LEU A 44 -1.63 -10.72 11.29
C LEU A 44 -2.13 -11.16 12.67
N TRP A 45 -2.42 -10.21 13.56
CA TRP A 45 -2.99 -10.52 14.88
C TRP A 45 -4.47 -10.15 14.95
N LEU A 46 -4.84 -8.90 14.66
CA LEU A 46 -6.19 -8.40 14.89
C LEU A 46 -7.20 -8.96 13.89
N TYR A 47 -6.85 -9.05 12.61
CA TYR A 47 -7.76 -9.61 11.61
C TYR A 47 -8.06 -11.10 11.84
N PRO A 48 -7.06 -11.97 12.06
CA PRO A 48 -7.32 -13.38 12.42
C PRO A 48 -8.19 -13.58 13.66
N LEU A 49 -8.12 -12.66 14.63
CA LEU A 49 -8.97 -12.70 15.83
C LEU A 49 -10.39 -12.15 15.61
N GLY A 50 -10.72 -11.67 14.40
CA GLY A 50 -12.03 -11.10 14.07
C GLY A 50 -12.16 -9.60 14.38
N TYR A 51 -11.14 -8.94 14.88
CA TYR A 51 -11.17 -7.51 15.23
C TYR A 51 -10.92 -6.61 14.03
N LEU A 52 -11.77 -6.68 12.99
CA LEU A 52 -11.59 -5.94 11.74
C LEU A 52 -11.50 -4.43 11.97
N LEU A 53 -12.41 -3.84 12.75
CA LEU A 53 -12.40 -2.40 13.00
C LEU A 53 -11.14 -1.96 13.74
N ALA A 54 -10.79 -2.64 14.83
CA ALA A 54 -9.60 -2.32 15.62
C ALA A 54 -8.32 -2.48 14.77
N GLY A 55 -8.22 -3.58 14.01
CA GLY A 55 -7.12 -3.81 13.07
C GLY A 55 -7.01 -2.70 12.02
N THR A 56 -8.13 -2.32 11.43
CA THR A 56 -8.19 -1.24 10.45
C THR A 56 -7.71 0.10 11.02
N ILE A 57 -8.16 0.46 12.23
CA ILE A 57 -7.74 1.71 12.89
C ILE A 57 -6.23 1.69 13.15
N VAL A 58 -5.71 0.60 13.73
CA VAL A 58 -4.29 0.48 14.05
C VAL A 58 -3.43 0.49 12.79
N ILE A 59 -3.82 -0.25 11.76
CA ILE A 59 -3.12 -0.26 10.46
C ILE A 59 -3.13 1.13 9.85
N THR A 60 -4.26 1.85 9.86
CA THR A 60 -4.36 3.22 9.33
C THR A 60 -3.36 4.14 10.02
N VAL A 61 -3.23 4.06 11.34
CA VAL A 61 -2.26 4.88 12.09
C VAL A 61 -0.82 4.58 11.63
N PHE A 62 -0.45 3.30 11.46
CA PHE A 62 0.89 2.94 11.03
C PHE A 62 1.16 3.28 9.55
N VAL A 63 0.17 3.14 8.68
CA VAL A 63 0.27 3.57 7.27
C VAL A 63 0.42 5.09 7.14
N LEU A 64 -0.19 5.87 8.03
CA LEU A 64 0.01 7.31 8.07
C LEU A 64 1.42 7.70 8.52
N LEU A 65 2.10 6.88 9.32
CA LEU A 65 3.52 7.11 9.67
C LEU A 65 4.44 7.03 8.46
N ASP A 66 4.10 6.23 7.46
CA ASP A 66 4.79 6.14 6.18
C ASP A 66 4.81 7.48 5.40
N VAL A 67 3.78 8.30 5.57
CA VAL A 67 3.75 9.67 5.02
C VAL A 67 4.74 10.59 5.76
N VAL A 68 5.01 10.30 7.03
CA VAL A 68 5.92 11.06 7.88
C VAL A 68 7.38 10.78 7.55
N ASP A 69 7.75 9.51 7.27
CA ASP A 69 9.14 9.17 6.93
C ASP A 69 9.61 9.87 5.65
N GLY A 70 8.74 9.98 4.65
CA GLY A 70 8.99 10.77 3.44
C GLY A 70 9.23 12.26 3.73
N ALA A 71 8.56 12.84 4.74
CA ALA A 71 8.80 14.22 5.16
C ALA A 71 10.14 14.35 5.93
N VAL A 72 10.48 13.37 6.77
CA VAL A 72 11.77 13.30 7.47
C VAL A 72 12.91 13.17 6.47
N ALA A 73 12.77 12.32 5.44
CA ALA A 73 13.76 12.19 4.38
C ALA A 73 13.99 13.52 3.63
N ARG A 74 12.91 14.20 3.26
CA ARG A 74 13.00 15.54 2.62
C ARG A 74 13.64 16.58 3.53
N ALA A 75 13.33 16.60 4.82
CA ALA A 75 13.91 17.52 5.80
C ALA A 75 15.41 17.30 6.02
N ARG A 76 15.92 16.09 5.76
CA ARG A 76 17.37 15.77 5.77
C ARG A 76 18.10 16.09 4.47
N GLY A 77 17.39 16.54 3.44
CA GLY A 77 17.99 17.03 2.19
C GLY A 77 18.11 16.04 1.06
N SER A 78 17.94 14.73 1.25
CA SER A 78 17.80 13.71 0.18
C SER A 78 17.46 12.32 0.73
N GLY A 79 16.72 11.53 -0.05
CA GLY A 79 16.62 10.09 0.15
C GLY A 79 17.93 9.39 -0.26
N THR A 80 18.29 8.32 0.44
CA THR A 80 19.42 7.46 0.06
C THR A 80 18.95 6.32 -0.84
N PRO A 81 19.81 5.76 -1.72
CA PRO A 81 19.47 4.54 -2.47
C PRO A 81 19.03 3.39 -1.56
N TRP A 82 19.65 3.25 -0.39
CA TRP A 82 19.25 2.30 0.63
C TRP A 82 17.84 2.56 1.15
N GLY A 83 17.52 3.81 1.54
CA GLY A 83 16.19 4.19 2.01
C GLY A 83 15.10 3.90 0.98
N THR A 84 15.38 4.13 -0.31
CA THR A 84 14.42 3.83 -1.40
C THR A 84 14.15 2.31 -1.50
N VAL A 85 15.18 1.47 -1.40
CA VAL A 85 15.02 0.01 -1.43
C VAL A 85 14.32 -0.50 -0.17
N LEU A 86 14.69 0.05 1.00
CA LEU A 86 14.07 -0.28 2.27
C LEU A 86 12.57 0.04 2.27
N ASP A 87 12.20 1.25 1.89
CA ASP A 87 10.81 1.71 1.79
C ASP A 87 10.01 0.80 0.84
N ALA A 88 10.51 0.59 -0.40
CA ALA A 88 9.85 -0.28 -1.35
C ALA A 88 9.68 -1.71 -0.84
N THR A 89 10.64 -2.24 -0.07
CA THR A 89 10.56 -3.59 0.51
C THR A 89 9.55 -3.64 1.65
N CYS A 90 9.61 -2.68 2.56
CA CYS A 90 8.70 -2.53 3.68
C CYS A 90 7.24 -2.42 3.21
N ASP A 91 7.01 -1.67 2.15
CA ASP A 91 5.72 -1.57 1.47
C ASP A 91 5.18 -2.93 1.02
N ARG A 92 6.03 -3.76 0.42
CA ARG A 92 5.61 -5.10 -0.04
C ARG A 92 5.29 -6.02 1.13
N ILE A 93 6.06 -5.94 2.20
CA ILE A 93 5.82 -6.72 3.42
C ILE A 93 4.50 -6.30 4.07
N ALA A 94 4.25 -4.99 4.20
CA ALA A 94 3.02 -4.46 4.78
C ALA A 94 1.78 -4.81 3.94
N ASP A 95 1.81 -4.59 2.61
CA ASP A 95 0.75 -5.00 1.68
C ASP A 95 0.47 -6.51 1.83
N GLY A 96 1.54 -7.32 1.84
CA GLY A 96 1.45 -8.77 2.00
C GLY A 96 0.75 -9.18 3.29
N ALA A 97 1.14 -8.57 4.41
CA ALA A 97 0.57 -8.87 5.72
C ALA A 97 -0.93 -8.48 5.82
N VAL A 98 -1.31 -7.32 5.29
CA VAL A 98 -2.72 -6.86 5.31
C VAL A 98 -3.61 -7.84 4.56
N PHE A 99 -3.26 -8.20 3.31
CA PHE A 99 -4.06 -9.14 2.53
C PHE A 99 -4.00 -10.57 3.08
N ALA A 100 -2.85 -11.01 3.64
CA ALA A 100 -2.76 -12.32 4.30
C ALA A 100 -3.66 -12.40 5.54
N GLY A 101 -3.66 -11.36 6.37
CA GLY A 101 -4.55 -11.27 7.54
C GLY A 101 -6.04 -11.27 7.14
N LEU A 102 -6.41 -10.52 6.10
CA LEU A 102 -7.77 -10.52 5.55
C LEU A 102 -8.14 -11.88 4.93
N THR A 103 -7.22 -12.52 4.20
CA THR A 103 -7.45 -13.87 3.64
C THR A 103 -7.75 -14.86 4.75
N TRP A 104 -6.96 -14.82 5.84
CA TRP A 104 -7.20 -15.67 7.00
C TRP A 104 -8.57 -15.38 7.63
N TRP A 105 -8.91 -14.12 7.83
CA TRP A 105 -10.22 -13.73 8.35
C TRP A 105 -11.37 -14.24 7.48
N CYS A 106 -11.29 -14.03 6.16
CA CYS A 106 -12.31 -14.50 5.23
C CYS A 106 -12.49 -16.01 5.29
N PHE A 107 -11.38 -16.76 5.36
CA PHE A 107 -11.42 -18.22 5.31
C PHE A 107 -11.84 -18.85 6.65
N VAL A 108 -11.31 -18.33 7.78
CA VAL A 108 -11.46 -18.96 9.10
C VAL A 108 -12.57 -18.33 9.92
N VAL A 109 -12.76 -17.01 9.87
CA VAL A 109 -13.73 -16.30 10.71
C VAL A 109 -15.05 -16.11 9.97
N ALA A 110 -15.00 -15.60 8.75
CA ALA A 110 -16.20 -15.39 7.92
C ALA A 110 -16.70 -16.69 7.27
N HIS A 111 -15.88 -17.74 7.19
CA HIS A 111 -16.14 -18.98 6.48
C HIS A 111 -16.51 -18.77 5.00
N ASP A 112 -16.05 -17.69 4.38
CA ASP A 112 -16.26 -17.35 2.99
C ASP A 112 -15.01 -17.62 2.15
N ARG A 113 -15.01 -18.77 1.47
CA ARG A 113 -13.88 -19.19 0.61
C ARG A 113 -13.73 -18.32 -0.62
N LEU A 114 -14.84 -17.83 -1.18
CA LEU A 114 -14.79 -16.98 -2.38
C LEU A 114 -14.22 -15.62 -2.06
N LEU A 115 -14.59 -15.06 -0.90
CA LEU A 115 -14.01 -13.82 -0.43
C LEU A 115 -12.51 -13.97 -0.10
N ALA A 116 -12.09 -15.11 0.45
CA ALA A 116 -10.68 -15.41 0.64
C ALA A 116 -9.90 -15.47 -0.68
N VAL A 117 -10.51 -16.02 -1.75
CA VAL A 117 -9.91 -15.99 -3.11
C VAL A 117 -9.76 -14.55 -3.61
N ALA A 118 -10.76 -13.68 -3.40
CA ALA A 118 -10.64 -12.27 -3.77
C ALA A 118 -9.48 -11.58 -3.04
N ALA A 119 -9.31 -11.83 -1.74
CA ALA A 119 -8.20 -11.29 -0.95
C ALA A 119 -6.84 -11.80 -1.47
N LEU A 120 -6.72 -13.09 -1.84
CA LEU A 120 -5.51 -13.64 -2.45
C LEU A 120 -5.23 -13.04 -3.83
N LEU A 121 -6.25 -12.83 -4.65
CA LEU A 121 -6.09 -12.15 -5.94
C LEU A 121 -5.57 -10.72 -5.74
N CYS A 122 -6.09 -10.00 -4.74
CA CYS A 122 -5.58 -8.69 -4.37
C CYS A 122 -4.13 -8.75 -3.91
N LEU A 123 -3.76 -9.73 -3.10
CA LEU A 123 -2.37 -9.94 -2.65
C LEU A 123 -1.42 -10.13 -3.84
N VAL A 124 -1.71 -11.11 -4.69
CA VAL A 124 -0.83 -11.45 -5.82
C VAL A 124 -0.73 -10.28 -6.81
N SER A 125 -1.85 -9.68 -7.19
CA SER A 125 -1.85 -8.57 -8.14
C SER A 125 -1.16 -7.32 -7.60
N ALA A 126 -1.26 -7.02 -6.29
CA ALA A 126 -0.54 -5.93 -5.65
C ALA A 126 0.99 -6.11 -5.76
N GLN A 127 1.49 -7.33 -5.52
CA GLN A 127 2.92 -7.64 -5.67
C GLN A 127 3.37 -7.54 -7.14
N VAL A 128 2.57 -8.10 -8.06
CA VAL A 128 2.87 -8.07 -9.51
C VAL A 128 2.90 -6.64 -10.05
N ILE A 129 1.93 -5.79 -9.69
CA ILE A 129 1.90 -4.38 -10.09
C ILE A 129 3.18 -3.65 -9.69
N SER A 130 3.66 -3.88 -8.49
CA SER A 130 4.86 -3.25 -7.96
C SER A 130 6.14 -3.83 -8.59
N TYR A 131 6.15 -5.14 -8.81
CA TYR A 131 7.26 -5.80 -9.50
C TYR A 131 7.42 -5.31 -10.93
N ILE A 132 6.32 -5.18 -11.70
CA ILE A 132 6.35 -4.64 -13.07
C ILE A 132 7.00 -3.26 -13.08
N LYS A 133 6.61 -2.37 -12.16
CA LYS A 133 7.16 -1.02 -12.06
C LYS A 133 8.67 -1.06 -11.77
N ALA A 134 9.07 -1.75 -10.71
CA ALA A 134 10.47 -1.85 -10.32
C ALA A 134 11.33 -2.49 -11.42
N ARG A 135 10.81 -3.53 -12.10
CA ARG A 135 11.53 -4.19 -13.17
C ARG A 135 11.67 -3.34 -14.42
N ALA A 136 10.63 -2.59 -14.78
CA ALA A 136 10.67 -1.65 -15.89
C ALA A 136 11.69 -0.54 -15.63
N GLU A 137 11.67 0.08 -14.45
CA GLU A 137 12.62 1.10 -14.03
C GLU A 137 14.07 0.59 -14.09
N ALA A 138 14.32 -0.63 -13.57
CA ALA A 138 15.63 -1.28 -13.64
C ALA A 138 16.10 -1.57 -15.08
N SER A 139 15.16 -1.73 -16.02
CA SER A 139 15.45 -1.90 -17.47
C SER A 139 15.50 -0.57 -18.21
N GLY A 140 15.41 0.57 -17.51
CA GLY A 140 15.39 1.89 -18.07
C GLY A 140 14.12 2.21 -18.87
N VAL A 141 13.02 1.45 -18.69
CA VAL A 141 11.75 1.60 -19.40
C VAL A 141 10.71 2.19 -18.45
N ARG A 142 9.76 2.96 -18.97
CA ARG A 142 8.68 3.52 -18.17
C ARG A 142 7.51 2.55 -18.06
N ALA A 143 6.98 2.41 -16.85
CA ALA A 143 5.76 1.66 -16.53
C ALA A 143 4.77 2.58 -15.78
N ASP A 144 4.68 3.83 -16.22
CA ASP A 144 3.80 4.83 -15.61
C ASP A 144 2.34 4.52 -15.94
N GLY A 145 1.46 4.82 -14.99
CA GLY A 145 0.03 4.62 -15.10
C GLY A 145 -0.48 3.39 -14.37
N GLY A 146 -1.78 3.25 -14.39
CA GLY A 146 -2.57 2.25 -13.67
C GLY A 146 -3.72 2.92 -12.94
N MET A 147 -4.86 2.25 -12.86
CA MET A 147 -6.06 2.79 -12.20
C MET A 147 -5.93 2.77 -10.68
N VAL A 148 -5.15 1.83 -10.14
CA VAL A 148 -4.99 1.64 -8.70
C VAL A 148 -3.51 1.60 -8.34
N GLU A 149 -3.08 2.61 -7.61
CA GLU A 149 -1.79 2.64 -6.95
C GLU A 149 -1.92 2.17 -5.48
N ARG A 150 -0.84 2.26 -4.71
CA ARG A 150 -0.82 1.79 -3.32
C ARG A 150 -1.85 2.51 -2.43
N ALA A 151 -1.98 3.83 -2.57
CA ALA A 151 -2.88 4.62 -1.75
C ALA A 151 -4.35 4.22 -1.95
N GLU A 152 -4.78 4.06 -3.21
CA GLU A 152 -6.15 3.63 -3.53
C GLU A 152 -6.43 2.22 -3.02
N ARG A 153 -5.45 1.31 -3.10
CA ARG A 153 -5.58 -0.03 -2.52
C ARG A 153 -5.86 0.01 -1.03
N TYR A 154 -5.04 0.77 -0.28
CA TYR A 154 -5.24 0.90 1.16
C TYR A 154 -6.58 1.52 1.50
N ILE A 155 -6.97 2.60 0.82
CA ILE A 155 -8.26 3.27 1.06
C ILE A 155 -9.41 2.28 0.86
N ILE A 156 -9.46 1.58 -0.28
CA ILE A 156 -10.54 0.64 -0.59
C ILE A 156 -10.55 -0.52 0.42
N THR A 157 -9.40 -1.11 0.70
CA THR A 157 -9.29 -2.27 1.59
C THR A 157 -9.64 -1.91 3.02
N LEU A 158 -9.09 -0.82 3.56
CA LEU A 158 -9.32 -0.41 4.94
C LEU A 158 -10.75 0.10 5.16
N LEU A 159 -11.33 0.81 4.17
CA LEU A 159 -12.75 1.17 4.23
C LEU A 159 -13.64 -0.08 4.24
N GLY A 160 -13.41 -1.04 3.35
CA GLY A 160 -14.16 -2.28 3.32
C GLY A 160 -14.08 -3.06 4.63
N ALA A 161 -12.85 -3.26 5.14
CA ALA A 161 -12.61 -3.95 6.41
C ALA A 161 -13.20 -3.21 7.62
N GLY A 162 -13.02 -1.88 7.68
CA GLY A 162 -13.54 -1.05 8.75
C GLY A 162 -15.07 -1.02 8.78
N LEU A 163 -15.73 -0.84 7.64
CA LEU A 163 -17.19 -0.87 7.53
C LEU A 163 -17.76 -2.24 7.89
N THR A 164 -17.13 -3.32 7.44
CA THR A 164 -17.53 -4.67 7.86
C THR A 164 -17.36 -4.86 9.37
N GLY A 165 -16.28 -4.33 9.95
CA GLY A 165 -16.06 -4.32 11.40
C GLY A 165 -17.08 -3.47 12.18
N LEU A 166 -17.74 -2.51 11.54
CA LEU A 166 -18.89 -1.75 12.07
C LEU A 166 -20.24 -2.45 11.83
N GLY A 167 -20.25 -3.62 11.19
CA GLY A 167 -21.47 -4.37 10.93
C GLY A 167 -22.17 -4.02 9.61
N VAL A 168 -21.54 -3.28 8.71
CA VAL A 168 -22.10 -3.01 7.38
C VAL A 168 -21.97 -4.27 6.52
N PRO A 169 -23.08 -4.87 6.06
CA PRO A 169 -23.03 -6.11 5.30
C PRO A 169 -22.37 -5.90 3.93
N PHE A 170 -21.68 -6.92 3.45
CA PHE A 170 -21.03 -6.96 2.13
C PHE A 170 -20.01 -5.86 1.83
N ALA A 171 -19.62 -5.02 2.79
CA ALA A 171 -18.70 -3.92 2.55
C ALA A 171 -17.31 -4.42 2.13
N LEU A 172 -16.78 -5.44 2.80
CA LEU A 172 -15.49 -6.05 2.45
C LEU A 172 -15.60 -6.85 1.14
N ASP A 173 -16.72 -7.50 0.88
CA ASP A 173 -16.98 -8.26 -0.36
C ASP A 173 -16.87 -7.34 -1.57
N VAL A 174 -17.63 -6.25 -1.55
CA VAL A 174 -17.60 -5.25 -2.62
C VAL A 174 -16.20 -4.66 -2.78
N ALA A 175 -15.55 -4.31 -1.67
CA ALA A 175 -14.22 -3.72 -1.69
C ALA A 175 -13.19 -4.67 -2.33
N LEU A 176 -13.13 -5.94 -1.91
CA LEU A 176 -12.12 -6.88 -2.40
C LEU A 176 -12.37 -7.30 -3.85
N TRP A 177 -13.61 -7.59 -4.25
CA TRP A 177 -13.90 -7.96 -5.64
C TRP A 177 -13.69 -6.79 -6.60
N MET A 178 -14.14 -5.59 -6.23
CA MET A 178 -13.88 -4.38 -7.00
C MET A 178 -12.36 -4.14 -7.13
N LEU A 179 -11.63 -4.24 -6.02
CA LEU A 179 -10.20 -4.03 -6.01
C LEU A 179 -9.45 -5.08 -6.86
N ALA A 180 -9.81 -6.35 -6.75
CA ALA A 180 -9.23 -7.42 -7.56
C ALA A 180 -9.40 -7.15 -9.06
N GLY A 181 -10.58 -6.74 -9.49
CA GLY A 181 -10.84 -6.36 -10.88
C GLY A 181 -10.01 -5.17 -11.33
N LEU A 182 -9.98 -4.10 -10.54
CA LEU A 182 -9.18 -2.89 -10.83
C LEU A 182 -7.68 -3.17 -10.88
N GLN A 183 -7.18 -4.04 -10.01
CA GLN A 183 -5.76 -4.43 -10.02
C GLN A 183 -5.39 -5.26 -11.24
N ILE A 184 -6.24 -6.18 -11.68
CA ILE A 184 -6.03 -6.93 -12.93
C ILE A 184 -5.95 -5.97 -14.11
N VAL A 185 -6.86 -5.01 -14.20
CA VAL A 185 -6.81 -3.95 -15.23
C VAL A 185 -5.50 -3.17 -15.13
N THR A 186 -5.06 -2.82 -13.92
CA THR A 186 -3.79 -2.09 -13.69
C THR A 186 -2.57 -2.91 -14.15
N VAL A 187 -2.54 -4.22 -13.91
CA VAL A 187 -1.48 -5.10 -14.42
C VAL A 187 -1.41 -5.03 -15.95
N ILE A 188 -2.56 -5.16 -16.62
CA ILE A 188 -2.63 -5.10 -18.08
C ILE A 188 -2.17 -3.73 -18.60
N GLN A 189 -2.66 -2.65 -17.99
CA GLN A 189 -2.27 -1.28 -18.36
C GLN A 189 -0.76 -1.06 -18.24
N ARG A 190 -0.13 -1.50 -17.14
CA ARG A 190 1.33 -1.38 -16.94
C ARG A 190 2.12 -2.21 -17.95
N MET A 191 1.70 -3.44 -18.23
CA MET A 191 2.35 -4.26 -19.26
C MET A 191 2.25 -3.64 -20.64
N LEU A 192 1.11 -3.05 -20.99
CA LEU A 192 0.95 -2.32 -22.26
C LEU A 192 1.79 -1.04 -22.30
N ALA A 193 1.92 -0.32 -21.19
CA ALA A 193 2.75 0.87 -21.09
C ALA A 193 4.24 0.52 -21.30
N VAL A 194 4.73 -0.54 -20.65
CA VAL A 194 6.09 -1.06 -20.86
C VAL A 194 6.31 -1.40 -22.32
N ARG A 195 5.39 -2.15 -22.94
CA ARG A 195 5.51 -2.54 -24.36
C ARG A 195 5.59 -1.31 -25.27
N ARG A 196 4.75 -0.30 -25.06
CA ARG A 196 4.79 0.95 -25.84
C ARG A 196 6.10 1.69 -25.66
N SER A 197 6.56 1.82 -24.41
CA SER A 197 7.83 2.51 -24.11
C SER A 197 9.06 1.84 -24.73
N VAL A 198 9.05 0.52 -24.93
CA VAL A 198 10.09 -0.21 -25.68
C VAL A 198 9.98 0.09 -27.18
N TRP A 199 8.75 -0.01 -27.72
CA TRP A 199 8.51 0.22 -29.14
C TRP A 199 8.92 1.63 -29.59
N ASP A 200 8.58 2.66 -28.80
CA ASP A 200 8.92 4.06 -29.09
C ASP A 200 10.44 4.33 -29.07
N ARG A 201 11.26 3.40 -28.58
CA ARG A 201 12.73 3.49 -28.58
C ARG A 201 13.38 2.76 -29.74
N GLU A 202 12.71 1.75 -30.26
CA GLU A 202 13.23 0.91 -31.35
C GLU A 202 12.84 1.45 -32.74
N VAL A 203 11.87 2.35 -32.81
CA VAL A 203 11.46 3.00 -34.08
C VAL A 203 12.07 4.38 -34.10
N PRO A 204 13.08 4.62 -35.00
CA PRO A 204 13.74 5.93 -35.16
C PRO A 204 12.83 6.98 -35.78
#